data_681b6ca1ce8c9bc3b36a3f0b8c76c8a7
#
_entry.id   681b6ca1ce8c9bc3b36a3f0b8c76c8a7
#
_cell.length_a   1.000
_cell.length_b   1.000
_cell.length_c   1.000
_cell.angle_alpha   90.00
_cell.angle_beta   90.00
_cell.angle_gamma   90.00
#
_symmetry.space_group_name_H-M   'P 1'
#
loop_
_entity.id
_entity.type
_entity.pdbx_description
1 polymer ?
#
loop_
_entity_poly.entity_id
_entity_poly.type
_entity_poly.pdbx_seq_one_letter_code
_entity_poly.pdbx_strand_id
1 'polypeptide(L)'
;TDANKDKLSAIPNVTGRINYNSNTKTLTLDSVTIAPQGKYHAISAKIDGIKIEVIGNNTIKTDSSDCAGINLDSITATIKGSGTLNANATKSTAIRAYKSSLNIENCVVNATGFATGISGAYTNSRLSIDSAIVTATGTRDGSIVGFNGGISLTNCVIAQPVGAKITGGNITDTSGAIIKTEVKIAPTYNLWICSVQLNGANKDSLAVIPGVTGTVSYNPVTKILRLENSTITPPSSNAYAIRSEINELTINVVSNN
;
A
#
# COMPACT_ATOMS: atom_id res chain seq x y z
N THR A 1 -20.78 -1.84 -18.46
CA THR A 1 -21.93 -1.16 -19.08
C THR A 1 -23.05 -1.00 -18.06
N ASP A 2 -23.95 -0.04 -18.26
CA ASP A 2 -25.12 0.16 -17.38
C ASP A 2 -25.99 -1.09 -17.27
N ALA A 3 -26.01 -1.93 -18.30
CA ALA A 3 -26.75 -3.19 -18.31
C ALA A 3 -26.20 -4.22 -17.31
N ASN A 4 -24.91 -4.14 -16.93
CA ASN A 4 -24.23 -5.15 -16.08
C ASN A 4 -23.84 -4.60 -14.72
N LYS A 5 -23.96 -3.30 -14.48
CA LYS A 5 -23.42 -2.66 -13.26
C LYS A 5 -23.93 -3.28 -11.95
N ASP A 6 -25.17 -3.78 -11.96
CA ASP A 6 -25.82 -4.39 -10.82
C ASP A 6 -25.70 -5.94 -10.79
N LYS A 7 -25.00 -6.55 -11.77
CA LYS A 7 -24.85 -7.99 -11.95
C LYS A 7 -23.39 -8.42 -12.13
N LEU A 8 -22.45 -7.67 -11.59
CA LEU A 8 -21.01 -7.96 -11.75
C LEU A 8 -20.62 -9.28 -11.11
N SER A 9 -21.30 -9.72 -10.06
CA SER A 9 -21.11 -11.04 -9.45
C SER A 9 -21.56 -12.22 -10.32
N ALA A 10 -22.36 -11.98 -11.38
CA ALA A 10 -22.73 -12.99 -12.36
C ALA A 10 -21.64 -13.21 -13.43
N ILE A 11 -20.58 -12.41 -13.45
CA ILE A 11 -19.45 -12.61 -14.36
C ILE A 11 -18.68 -13.87 -13.92
N PRO A 12 -18.39 -14.81 -14.85
CA PRO A 12 -17.61 -16.01 -14.51
C PRO A 12 -16.30 -15.67 -13.82
N ASN A 13 -15.94 -16.46 -12.79
CA ASN A 13 -14.74 -16.29 -11.98
C ASN A 13 -14.69 -14.99 -11.14
N VAL A 14 -15.86 -14.42 -10.86
CA VAL A 14 -16.06 -13.34 -9.89
C VAL A 14 -16.90 -13.90 -8.74
N THR A 15 -16.39 -13.78 -7.51
CA THR A 15 -17.12 -14.14 -6.28
C THR A 15 -17.07 -12.98 -5.30
N GLY A 16 -17.94 -12.98 -4.28
CA GLY A 16 -18.07 -11.89 -3.33
C GLY A 16 -19.01 -10.79 -3.80
N ARG A 17 -19.04 -9.67 -3.10
CA ARG A 17 -19.92 -8.54 -3.42
C ARG A 17 -19.19 -7.48 -4.19
N ILE A 18 -19.57 -7.30 -5.45
CA ILE A 18 -19.02 -6.30 -6.37
C ILE A 18 -20.16 -5.46 -6.95
N ASN A 19 -20.01 -4.15 -6.90
CA ASN A 19 -20.99 -3.20 -7.41
C ASN A 19 -20.30 -2.00 -8.06
N TYR A 20 -20.89 -1.45 -9.10
CA TYR A 20 -20.45 -0.21 -9.74
C TYR A 20 -21.54 0.85 -9.73
N ASN A 21 -21.25 1.98 -9.07
CA ASN A 21 -22.12 3.16 -9.10
C ASN A 21 -21.58 4.16 -10.15
N SER A 22 -22.32 4.34 -11.24
CA SER A 22 -21.93 5.22 -12.34
C SER A 22 -21.97 6.71 -11.97
N ASN A 23 -22.86 7.13 -11.05
CA ASN A 23 -22.98 8.52 -10.64
C ASN A 23 -21.77 8.99 -9.84
N THR A 24 -21.26 8.13 -8.93
CA THR A 24 -20.08 8.40 -8.11
C THR A 24 -18.79 7.88 -8.72
N LYS A 25 -18.88 7.16 -9.85
CA LYS A 25 -17.80 6.42 -10.51
C LYS A 25 -17.08 5.47 -9.54
N THR A 26 -17.82 4.80 -8.66
CA THR A 26 -17.25 3.94 -7.61
C THR A 26 -17.50 2.48 -7.93
N LEU A 27 -16.41 1.72 -8.04
CA LEU A 27 -16.41 0.26 -8.05
C LEU A 27 -16.13 -0.22 -6.63
N THR A 28 -17.14 -0.75 -5.94
CA THR A 28 -16.99 -1.31 -4.60
C THR A 28 -16.66 -2.80 -4.68
N LEU A 29 -15.60 -3.20 -4.01
CA LEU A 29 -15.15 -4.57 -3.83
C LEU A 29 -15.30 -4.93 -2.35
N ASP A 30 -16.20 -5.87 -2.01
CA ASP A 30 -16.42 -6.33 -0.64
C ASP A 30 -16.19 -7.84 -0.59
N SER A 31 -15.00 -8.21 -0.10
CA SER A 31 -14.56 -9.60 0.02
C SER A 31 -14.63 -10.35 -1.32
N VAL A 32 -14.14 -9.71 -2.37
CA VAL A 32 -14.25 -10.16 -3.76
C VAL A 32 -13.03 -10.98 -4.16
N THR A 33 -13.26 -12.04 -4.94
CA THR A 33 -12.22 -12.69 -5.74
C THR A 33 -12.54 -12.54 -7.22
N ILE A 34 -11.58 -12.02 -8.02
CA ILE A 34 -11.66 -11.94 -9.48
C ILE A 34 -10.46 -12.68 -10.06
N ALA A 35 -10.71 -13.75 -10.80
CA ALA A 35 -9.67 -14.61 -11.38
C ALA A 35 -10.05 -15.05 -12.80
N PRO A 36 -10.06 -14.12 -13.80
CA PRO A 36 -10.47 -14.48 -15.16
C PRO A 36 -9.55 -15.54 -15.76
N GLN A 37 -10.13 -16.43 -16.56
CA GLN A 37 -9.41 -17.39 -17.35
C GLN A 37 -9.04 -16.81 -18.72
N GLY A 38 -7.83 -17.11 -19.21
CA GLY A 38 -7.36 -16.64 -20.52
C GLY A 38 -6.73 -15.25 -20.49
N LYS A 39 -6.73 -14.57 -21.64
CA LYS A 39 -6.03 -13.30 -21.84
C LYS A 39 -6.89 -12.10 -21.49
N TYR A 40 -7.20 -11.95 -20.20
CA TYR A 40 -7.99 -10.82 -19.70
C TYR A 40 -7.31 -10.16 -18.50
N HIS A 41 -7.38 -8.82 -18.43
CA HIS A 41 -7.18 -8.12 -17.17
C HIS A 41 -8.32 -8.48 -16.22
N ALA A 42 -8.02 -8.68 -14.95
CA ALA A 42 -9.10 -8.95 -14.00
C ALA A 42 -9.96 -7.71 -13.78
N ILE A 43 -9.33 -6.54 -13.69
CA ILE A 43 -10.01 -5.23 -13.74
C ILE A 43 -9.34 -4.39 -14.83
N SER A 44 -10.14 -3.83 -15.75
CA SER A 44 -9.67 -2.84 -16.73
C SER A 44 -10.55 -1.61 -16.68
N ALA A 45 -9.96 -0.44 -16.46
CA ALA A 45 -10.68 0.81 -16.34
C ALA A 45 -10.16 1.89 -17.30
N LYS A 46 -11.14 2.56 -17.96
CA LYS A 46 -10.97 3.74 -18.82
C LYS A 46 -11.91 4.88 -18.39
N ILE A 47 -12.39 4.86 -17.15
CA ILE A 47 -13.30 5.85 -16.60
C ILE A 47 -12.46 6.83 -15.78
N ASP A 48 -12.28 8.03 -16.26
CA ASP A 48 -11.53 9.05 -15.53
C ASP A 48 -12.23 9.44 -14.23
N GLY A 49 -11.46 9.50 -13.15
CA GLY A 49 -11.94 9.73 -11.78
C GLY A 49 -12.58 8.50 -11.14
N ILE A 50 -12.35 7.29 -11.66
CA ILE A 50 -12.85 6.06 -11.01
C ILE A 50 -12.27 5.88 -9.62
N LYS A 51 -13.14 5.45 -8.69
CA LYS A 51 -12.77 5.03 -7.34
C LYS A 51 -12.95 3.53 -7.22
N ILE A 52 -11.94 2.82 -6.76
CA ILE A 52 -12.02 1.41 -6.38
C ILE A 52 -12.05 1.38 -4.86
N GLU A 53 -13.23 1.17 -4.30
CA GLU A 53 -13.43 1.10 -2.85
C GLU A 53 -13.28 -0.33 -2.39
N VAL A 54 -12.37 -0.57 -1.45
CA VAL A 54 -12.06 -1.90 -0.94
C VAL A 54 -12.58 -2.06 0.49
N ILE A 55 -13.41 -3.09 0.70
CA ILE A 55 -13.99 -3.49 1.98
C ILE A 55 -13.63 -4.96 2.20
N GLY A 56 -13.22 -5.32 3.43
CA GLY A 56 -12.78 -6.68 3.72
C GLY A 56 -11.53 -7.08 2.93
N ASN A 57 -11.41 -8.35 2.60
CA ASN A 57 -10.22 -8.92 1.94
C ASN A 57 -10.53 -9.27 0.47
N ASN A 58 -9.95 -8.53 -0.45
CA ASN A 58 -10.19 -8.67 -1.89
C ASN A 58 -8.99 -9.28 -2.60
N THR A 59 -9.22 -10.16 -3.55
CA THR A 59 -8.18 -10.86 -4.30
C THR A 59 -8.41 -10.73 -5.80
N ILE A 60 -7.41 -10.19 -6.49
CA ILE A 60 -7.39 -10.03 -7.94
C ILE A 60 -6.24 -10.89 -8.47
N LYS A 61 -6.54 -11.85 -9.35
CA LYS A 61 -5.53 -12.76 -9.91
C LYS A 61 -5.55 -12.75 -11.42
N THR A 62 -4.37 -12.86 -12.06
CA THR A 62 -4.21 -13.16 -13.48
C THR A 62 -2.97 -14.01 -13.71
N ASP A 63 -3.03 -14.92 -14.67
CA ASP A 63 -1.92 -15.78 -15.10
C ASP A 63 -1.49 -15.53 -16.55
N SER A 64 -2.00 -14.48 -17.19
CA SER A 64 -1.65 -14.10 -18.55
C SER A 64 -0.42 -13.20 -18.59
N SER A 65 0.49 -13.46 -19.55
CA SER A 65 1.70 -12.64 -19.77
C SER A 65 1.39 -11.20 -20.24
N ASP A 66 0.26 -11.02 -20.90
CA ASP A 66 -0.10 -9.73 -21.54
C ASP A 66 -1.08 -8.90 -20.70
N CYS A 67 -1.61 -9.49 -19.61
CA CYS A 67 -2.69 -8.89 -18.84
C CYS A 67 -2.26 -8.61 -17.40
N ALA A 68 -2.46 -7.37 -16.97
CA ALA A 68 -2.29 -6.97 -15.57
C ALA A 68 -3.47 -7.45 -14.71
N GLY A 69 -3.26 -7.61 -13.42
CA GLY A 69 -4.35 -7.80 -12.47
C GLY A 69 -5.32 -6.62 -12.55
N ILE A 70 -4.81 -5.40 -12.36
CA ILE A 70 -5.55 -4.16 -12.58
C ILE A 70 -4.85 -3.35 -13.67
N ASN A 71 -5.60 -2.94 -14.69
CA ASN A 71 -5.13 -2.08 -15.77
C ASN A 71 -5.92 -0.77 -15.79
N LEU A 72 -5.23 0.34 -15.58
CA LEU A 72 -5.74 1.70 -15.67
C LEU A 72 -5.18 2.33 -16.94
N ASP A 73 -6.03 2.86 -17.81
CA ASP A 73 -5.62 3.35 -19.12
C ASP A 73 -6.09 4.79 -19.35
N SER A 74 -5.12 5.71 -19.31
CA SER A 74 -5.28 7.14 -19.60
C SER A 74 -6.30 7.85 -18.69
N ILE A 75 -6.26 7.54 -17.39
CA ILE A 75 -7.22 8.02 -16.39
C ILE A 75 -6.53 8.41 -15.08
N THR A 76 -7.28 9.14 -14.25
CA THR A 76 -7.02 9.24 -12.81
C THR A 76 -7.88 8.19 -12.09
N ALA A 77 -7.26 7.38 -11.24
CA ALA A 77 -7.94 6.37 -10.46
C ALA A 77 -7.53 6.45 -8.99
N THR A 78 -8.45 6.15 -8.08
CA THR A 78 -8.17 6.09 -6.65
C THR A 78 -8.56 4.72 -6.11
N ILE A 79 -7.63 4.03 -5.44
CA ILE A 79 -7.89 2.83 -4.64
C ILE A 79 -7.96 3.28 -3.19
N LYS A 80 -9.08 3.03 -2.51
CA LYS A 80 -9.30 3.48 -1.13
C LYS A 80 -10.25 2.56 -0.37
N GLY A 81 -10.35 2.74 0.94
CA GLY A 81 -11.30 2.02 1.80
C GLY A 81 -10.64 1.44 3.03
N SER A 82 -11.40 0.70 3.84
CA SER A 82 -10.90 0.09 5.08
C SER A 82 -10.36 -1.33 4.91
N GLY A 83 -10.42 -1.87 3.69
CA GLY A 83 -10.07 -3.25 3.40
C GLY A 83 -8.68 -3.43 2.81
N THR A 84 -8.45 -4.67 2.37
CA THR A 84 -7.21 -5.11 1.72
C THR A 84 -7.48 -5.49 0.27
N LEU A 85 -6.60 -5.05 -0.62
CA LEU A 85 -6.55 -5.44 -2.03
C LEU A 85 -5.28 -6.27 -2.28
N ASN A 86 -5.44 -7.53 -2.62
CA ASN A 86 -4.35 -8.41 -3.03
C ASN A 86 -4.40 -8.58 -4.55
N ALA A 87 -3.50 -7.92 -5.27
CA ALA A 87 -3.36 -8.05 -6.71
C ALA A 87 -2.17 -8.96 -7.04
N ASN A 88 -2.43 -10.07 -7.74
CA ASN A 88 -1.42 -11.06 -8.08
C ASN A 88 -1.43 -11.36 -9.58
N ALA A 89 -0.29 -11.16 -10.23
CA ALA A 89 -0.09 -11.46 -11.65
C ALA A 89 1.14 -12.37 -11.83
N THR A 90 0.91 -13.67 -12.00
CA THR A 90 2.00 -14.66 -12.02
C THR A 90 2.90 -14.57 -13.25
N LYS A 91 2.48 -13.90 -14.32
CA LYS A 91 3.23 -13.76 -15.57
C LYS A 91 3.35 -12.33 -16.08
N SER A 92 2.77 -11.36 -15.37
CA SER A 92 2.69 -9.96 -15.80
C SER A 92 2.83 -9.00 -14.62
N THR A 93 2.25 -7.82 -14.74
CA THR A 93 2.19 -6.73 -13.75
C THR A 93 0.95 -6.87 -12.88
N ALA A 94 1.09 -6.71 -11.57
CA ALA A 94 -0.08 -6.78 -10.69
C ALA A 94 -1.00 -5.56 -10.86
N ILE A 95 -0.46 -4.32 -10.79
CA ILE A 95 -1.21 -3.08 -11.01
C ILE A 95 -0.48 -2.21 -12.03
N ARG A 96 -1.11 -1.93 -13.16
CA ARG A 96 -0.56 -1.11 -14.24
C ARG A 96 -1.34 0.19 -14.39
N ALA A 97 -0.64 1.33 -14.27
CA ALA A 97 -1.14 2.68 -14.49
C ALA A 97 -0.58 3.24 -15.82
N TYR A 98 -1.17 2.81 -16.95
CA TYR A 98 -0.74 3.23 -18.28
C TYR A 98 -1.22 4.64 -18.58
N LYS A 99 -0.30 5.61 -18.75
CA LYS A 99 -0.61 7.05 -18.93
C LYS A 99 -1.58 7.59 -17.88
N SER A 100 -1.53 7.06 -16.66
CA SER A 100 -2.56 7.26 -15.64
C SER A 100 -1.96 7.81 -14.36
N SER A 101 -2.79 8.49 -13.58
CA SER A 101 -2.51 8.84 -12.19
C SER A 101 -3.19 7.83 -11.28
N LEU A 102 -2.42 7.13 -10.46
CA LEU A 102 -2.93 6.19 -9.45
C LEU A 102 -2.76 6.80 -8.06
N ASN A 103 -3.86 6.95 -7.34
CA ASN A 103 -3.88 7.33 -5.94
C ASN A 103 -4.23 6.10 -5.08
N ILE A 104 -3.53 5.88 -3.98
CA ILE A 104 -3.81 4.83 -2.99
C ILE A 104 -3.97 5.50 -1.64
N GLU A 105 -5.16 5.39 -1.03
CA GLU A 105 -5.53 6.17 0.14
C GLU A 105 -6.18 5.30 1.22
N ASN A 106 -5.69 5.36 2.47
CA ASN A 106 -6.34 4.79 3.66
C ASN A 106 -6.74 3.30 3.52
N CYS A 107 -5.96 2.49 2.81
CA CYS A 107 -6.23 1.06 2.61
C CYS A 107 -4.93 0.25 2.62
N VAL A 108 -5.08 -1.08 2.51
CA VAL A 108 -3.94 -1.99 2.36
C VAL A 108 -3.92 -2.52 0.93
N VAL A 109 -2.79 -2.38 0.23
CA VAL A 109 -2.58 -2.91 -1.12
C VAL A 109 -1.35 -3.80 -1.14
N ASN A 110 -1.54 -5.07 -1.51
CA ASN A 110 -0.48 -6.03 -1.75
C ASN A 110 -0.44 -6.33 -3.26
N ALA A 111 0.61 -5.94 -3.95
CA ALA A 111 0.75 -6.07 -5.39
C ALA A 111 1.95 -6.95 -5.73
N THR A 112 1.71 -8.19 -6.14
CA THR A 112 2.76 -9.14 -6.53
C THR A 112 2.65 -9.45 -8.00
N GLY A 113 3.68 -9.11 -8.77
CA GLY A 113 3.76 -9.38 -10.20
C GLY A 113 5.08 -10.06 -10.60
N PHE A 114 5.04 -10.93 -11.61
CA PHE A 114 6.27 -11.45 -12.19
C PHE A 114 7.08 -10.33 -12.88
N ALA A 115 6.41 -9.49 -13.66
CA ALA A 115 7.07 -8.34 -14.28
C ALA A 115 7.29 -7.23 -13.26
N THR A 116 6.21 -6.61 -12.79
CA THR A 116 6.25 -5.52 -11.82
C THR A 116 5.12 -5.68 -10.80
N GLY A 117 5.36 -5.21 -9.58
CA GLY A 117 4.29 -5.09 -8.58
C GLY A 117 3.31 -3.99 -8.99
N ILE A 118 3.78 -2.74 -8.98
CA ILE A 118 3.00 -1.56 -9.41
C ILE A 118 3.82 -0.82 -10.44
N SER A 119 3.28 -0.59 -11.63
CA SER A 119 3.99 0.16 -12.67
C SER A 119 3.20 1.29 -13.28
N GLY A 120 3.88 2.41 -13.49
CA GLY A 120 3.51 3.41 -14.46
C GLY A 120 4.03 3.01 -15.85
N ALA A 121 3.51 3.63 -16.88
CA ALA A 121 4.06 3.55 -18.21
C ALA A 121 3.81 4.88 -18.91
N TYR A 122 4.84 5.38 -19.61
CA TYR A 122 4.89 6.69 -20.26
C TYR A 122 5.12 7.89 -19.33
N THR A 123 5.41 9.03 -19.94
CA THR A 123 5.98 10.21 -19.28
C THR A 123 5.09 10.85 -18.21
N ASN A 124 3.79 10.65 -18.25
CA ASN A 124 2.84 11.33 -17.36
C ASN A 124 2.25 10.45 -16.27
N SER A 125 2.67 9.17 -16.16
CA SER A 125 2.16 8.29 -15.12
C SER A 125 2.62 8.77 -13.74
N ARG A 126 1.68 8.86 -12.79
CA ARG A 126 1.92 9.32 -11.41
C ARG A 126 1.42 8.30 -10.41
N LEU A 127 2.11 8.23 -9.27
CA LEU A 127 1.67 7.45 -8.11
C LEU A 127 1.63 8.36 -6.89
N SER A 128 0.49 8.40 -6.22
CA SER A 128 0.33 9.05 -4.92
C SER A 128 -0.12 8.03 -3.88
N ILE A 129 0.56 7.97 -2.75
CA ILE A 129 0.20 7.10 -1.63
C ILE A 129 0.02 7.97 -0.39
N ASP A 130 -1.18 7.93 0.19
CA ASP A 130 -1.51 8.69 1.38
C ASP A 130 -2.09 7.78 2.46
N SER A 131 -1.47 7.79 3.65
CA SER A 131 -1.97 7.09 4.85
C SER A 131 -2.31 5.61 4.59
N ALA A 132 -1.63 4.95 3.64
CA ALA A 132 -1.90 3.59 3.19
C ALA A 132 -0.71 2.66 3.44
N ILE A 133 -1.00 1.37 3.55
CA ILE A 133 0.02 0.32 3.54
C ILE A 133 0.09 -0.25 2.13
N VAL A 134 1.25 -0.14 1.49
CA VAL A 134 1.47 -0.71 0.16
C VAL A 134 2.65 -1.66 0.23
N THR A 135 2.41 -2.93 -0.10
CA THR A 135 3.48 -3.92 -0.29
C THR A 135 3.52 -4.29 -1.77
N ALA A 136 4.64 -4.06 -2.42
CA ALA A 136 4.80 -4.34 -3.83
C ALA A 136 6.02 -5.23 -4.08
N THR A 137 5.86 -6.24 -4.95
CA THR A 137 6.94 -7.12 -5.38
C THR A 137 6.86 -7.34 -6.89
N GLY A 138 7.95 -7.06 -7.60
CA GLY A 138 8.10 -7.36 -9.01
C GLY A 138 9.48 -7.92 -9.28
N THR A 139 9.56 -9.17 -9.78
CA THR A 139 10.83 -9.91 -9.81
C THR A 139 11.65 -9.68 -11.07
N ARG A 140 11.03 -9.27 -12.20
CA ARG A 140 11.73 -9.06 -13.47
C ARG A 140 12.18 -7.60 -13.64
N ASP A 141 11.24 -6.66 -13.58
CA ASP A 141 11.50 -5.26 -13.97
C ASP A 141 11.53 -4.30 -12.77
N GLY A 142 10.91 -4.69 -11.64
CA GLY A 142 10.96 -3.93 -10.40
C GLY A 142 9.64 -3.90 -9.65
N SER A 143 9.69 -3.53 -8.38
CA SER A 143 8.53 -3.58 -7.49
C SER A 143 7.61 -2.39 -7.68
N ILE A 144 8.14 -1.16 -7.73
CA ILE A 144 7.39 0.06 -8.04
C ILE A 144 8.22 0.88 -9.02
N VAL A 145 7.76 0.98 -10.27
CA VAL A 145 8.57 1.54 -11.37
C VAL A 145 7.76 2.31 -12.41
N GLY A 146 8.44 3.17 -13.17
CA GLY A 146 7.93 3.78 -14.40
C GLY A 146 6.95 4.95 -14.18
N PHE A 147 6.91 5.53 -13.01
CA PHE A 147 6.09 6.71 -12.71
C PHE A 147 6.83 8.01 -13.04
N ASN A 148 7.12 8.22 -14.32
CA ASN A 148 7.92 9.35 -14.79
C ASN A 148 7.27 10.73 -14.51
N GLY A 149 5.98 10.78 -14.22
CA GLY A 149 5.30 11.97 -13.71
C GLY A 149 5.50 12.20 -12.21
N GLY A 150 6.13 11.26 -11.51
CA GLY A 150 6.50 11.32 -10.10
C GLY A 150 5.78 10.32 -9.21
N ILE A 151 6.43 10.03 -8.08
CA ILE A 151 5.87 9.29 -6.94
C ILE A 151 5.82 10.24 -5.76
N SER A 152 4.68 10.39 -5.11
CA SER A 152 4.48 11.17 -3.88
C SER A 152 4.00 10.31 -2.73
N LEU A 153 4.56 10.53 -1.56
CA LEU A 153 4.16 9.88 -0.32
C LEU A 153 3.68 10.97 0.66
N THR A 154 2.43 10.86 1.09
CA THR A 154 1.83 11.74 2.10
C THR A 154 1.54 10.91 3.34
N ASN A 155 1.99 11.35 4.50
CA ASN A 155 1.85 10.60 5.76
C ASN A 155 2.36 9.15 5.66
N CYS A 156 3.31 8.89 4.78
CA CYS A 156 3.90 7.58 4.51
C CYS A 156 5.41 7.66 4.34
N VAL A 157 6.08 6.54 4.60
CA VAL A 157 7.51 6.35 4.31
C VAL A 157 7.73 5.03 3.59
N ILE A 158 8.85 4.92 2.86
CA ILE A 158 9.35 3.61 2.42
C ILE A 158 9.95 2.94 3.66
N ALA A 159 9.23 1.96 4.21
CA ALA A 159 9.62 1.28 5.43
C ALA A 159 10.61 0.13 5.15
N GLN A 160 10.52 -0.49 3.97
CA GLN A 160 11.42 -1.57 3.55
C GLN A 160 11.64 -1.52 2.03
N PRO A 161 12.85 -1.88 1.57
CA PRO A 161 14.05 -2.08 2.36
C PRO A 161 14.57 -0.76 2.94
N VAL A 162 15.30 -0.86 4.04
CA VAL A 162 15.91 0.31 4.70
C VAL A 162 16.85 1.03 3.73
N GLY A 163 16.75 2.37 3.66
CA GLY A 163 17.54 3.19 2.76
C GLY A 163 17.02 3.28 1.33
N ALA A 164 15.92 2.61 1.00
CA ALA A 164 15.28 2.78 -0.30
C ALA A 164 14.78 4.22 -0.49
N LYS A 165 14.82 4.69 -1.73
CA LYS A 165 14.47 6.07 -2.10
C LYS A 165 13.72 6.14 -3.42
N ILE A 166 13.05 7.25 -3.66
CA ILE A 166 12.40 7.54 -4.94
C ILE A 166 13.42 8.21 -5.86
N THR A 167 13.66 7.61 -7.03
CA THR A 167 14.58 8.13 -8.03
C THR A 167 13.99 7.96 -9.43
N GLY A 168 13.80 9.06 -10.17
CA GLY A 168 13.35 9.02 -11.57
C GLY A 168 12.05 8.26 -11.80
N GLY A 169 11.09 8.36 -10.85
CA GLY A 169 9.80 7.65 -10.94
C GLY A 169 9.85 6.16 -10.60
N ASN A 170 10.92 5.71 -9.93
CA ASN A 170 11.11 4.34 -9.46
C ASN A 170 11.44 4.33 -7.96
N ILE A 171 11.21 3.21 -7.31
CA ILE A 171 11.78 2.95 -5.99
C ILE A 171 13.09 2.16 -6.17
N THR A 172 14.17 2.74 -5.67
CA THR A 172 15.54 2.25 -5.83
C THR A 172 16.18 2.00 -4.47
N ASP A 173 17.21 1.18 -4.46
CA ASP A 173 18.07 0.98 -3.29
C ASP A 173 19.04 2.18 -3.09
N THR A 174 19.94 2.05 -2.11
CA THR A 174 20.94 3.08 -1.80
C THR A 174 21.91 3.35 -2.94
N SER A 175 22.16 2.37 -3.81
CA SER A 175 23.03 2.49 -4.99
C SER A 175 22.34 3.16 -6.19
N GLY A 176 21.00 3.27 -6.15
CA GLY A 176 20.17 3.74 -7.26
C GLY A 176 19.66 2.62 -8.16
N ALA A 177 19.91 1.36 -7.82
CA ALA A 177 19.37 0.23 -8.57
C ALA A 177 17.88 -0.01 -8.26
N ILE A 178 17.10 -0.37 -9.27
CA ILE A 178 15.68 -0.67 -9.13
C ILE A 178 15.49 -1.91 -8.22
N ILE A 179 14.65 -1.79 -7.20
CA ILE A 179 14.37 -2.88 -6.27
C ILE A 179 13.43 -3.88 -6.95
N LYS A 180 13.85 -5.16 -6.95
CA LYS A 180 13.10 -6.30 -7.50
C LYS A 180 12.62 -7.29 -6.42
N THR A 181 12.83 -6.93 -5.17
CA THR A 181 12.32 -7.63 -3.99
C THR A 181 11.17 -6.84 -3.38
N GLU A 182 10.64 -7.28 -2.27
CA GLU A 182 9.56 -6.57 -1.59
C GLU A 182 9.93 -5.11 -1.27
N VAL A 183 9.04 -4.19 -1.64
CA VAL A 183 9.02 -2.81 -1.19
C VAL A 183 7.78 -2.63 -0.32
N LYS A 184 7.97 -2.12 0.89
CA LYS A 184 6.87 -1.78 1.80
C LYS A 184 6.83 -0.29 2.07
N ILE A 185 5.71 0.33 1.74
CA ILE A 185 5.37 1.70 2.11
C ILE A 185 4.34 1.62 3.23
N ALA A 186 4.54 2.40 4.29
CA ALA A 186 3.69 2.34 5.47
C ALA A 186 3.39 3.74 6.00
N PRO A 187 2.20 3.97 6.59
CA PRO A 187 1.84 5.24 7.18
C PRO A 187 2.75 5.57 8.37
N THR A 188 3.07 6.84 8.53
CA THR A 188 3.79 7.38 9.69
C THR A 188 2.82 7.85 10.77
N TYR A 189 3.30 7.83 12.00
CA TYR A 189 2.57 8.35 13.15
C TYR A 189 3.37 9.49 13.79
N ASN A 190 2.68 10.48 14.36
CA ASN A 190 3.32 11.60 15.07
C ASN A 190 3.76 11.18 16.48
N LEU A 191 4.48 10.09 16.55
CA LEU A 191 5.05 9.48 17.75
C LEU A 191 6.46 8.97 17.43
N TRP A 192 7.41 9.36 18.24
CA TRP A 192 8.82 8.97 18.11
C TRP A 192 9.28 8.27 19.38
N ILE A 193 10.02 7.19 19.23
CA ILE A 193 10.72 6.48 20.29
C ILE A 193 12.21 6.51 19.97
N CYS A 194 13.04 6.95 20.92
CA CYS A 194 14.48 7.15 20.71
C CYS A 194 14.80 7.93 19.41
N SER A 195 14.00 8.97 19.12
CA SER A 195 14.09 9.78 17.89
C SER A 195 13.71 9.05 16.57
N VAL A 196 13.28 7.80 16.63
CA VAL A 196 12.78 7.05 15.47
C VAL A 196 11.26 7.24 15.36
N GLN A 197 10.80 7.79 14.24
CA GLN A 197 9.36 7.93 13.98
C GLN A 197 8.68 6.58 13.81
N LEU A 198 7.55 6.40 14.49
CA LEU A 198 6.75 5.19 14.33
C LEU A 198 6.01 5.19 13.00
N ASN A 199 5.88 4.02 12.44
CA ASN A 199 5.17 3.79 11.19
C ASN A 199 4.44 2.42 11.22
N GLY A 200 3.64 2.14 10.20
CA GLY A 200 2.86 0.90 10.12
C GLY A 200 3.68 -0.39 10.04
N ALA A 201 5.00 -0.30 9.84
CA ALA A 201 5.87 -1.48 9.81
C ALA A 201 6.50 -1.80 11.17
N ASN A 202 6.75 -0.79 12.03
CA ASN A 202 7.42 -0.98 13.31
C ASN A 202 6.50 -0.87 14.55
N LYS A 203 5.29 -0.34 14.43
CA LYS A 203 4.37 -0.04 15.54
C LYS A 203 4.04 -1.21 16.47
N ASP A 204 4.09 -2.44 15.98
CA ASP A 204 3.71 -3.64 16.71
C ASP A 204 4.86 -4.26 17.52
N SER A 205 6.11 -3.89 17.21
CA SER A 205 7.30 -4.35 17.92
C SER A 205 8.40 -3.29 17.84
N LEU A 206 8.50 -2.45 18.86
CA LEU A 206 9.45 -1.34 18.89
C LEU A 206 10.83 -1.75 19.41
N ALA A 207 11.00 -3.01 19.85
CA ALA A 207 12.32 -3.55 20.25
C ALA A 207 13.34 -3.58 19.09
N VAL A 208 12.91 -3.37 17.84
CA VAL A 208 13.80 -3.17 16.68
C VAL A 208 14.49 -1.80 16.69
N ILE A 209 14.00 -0.86 17.51
CA ILE A 209 14.60 0.48 17.67
C ILE A 209 15.77 0.39 18.64
N PRO A 210 16.98 0.82 18.25
CA PRO A 210 18.13 0.84 19.16
C PRO A 210 17.84 1.61 20.46
N GLY A 211 18.15 1.00 21.59
CA GLY A 211 17.86 1.57 22.92
C GLY A 211 16.50 1.19 23.50
N VAL A 212 15.71 0.38 22.79
CA VAL A 212 14.44 -0.14 23.29
C VAL A 212 14.59 -1.63 23.62
N THR A 213 14.20 -2.04 24.82
CA THR A 213 14.12 -3.44 25.26
C THR A 213 12.74 -3.73 25.84
N GLY A 214 12.40 -5.01 25.99
CA GLY A 214 11.08 -5.44 26.48
C GLY A 214 9.99 -5.33 25.40
N THR A 215 8.72 -5.30 25.81
CA THR A 215 7.59 -5.22 24.91
C THR A 215 7.08 -3.78 24.81
N VAL A 216 7.31 -3.15 23.68
CA VAL A 216 6.78 -1.81 23.38
C VAL A 216 6.02 -1.87 22.05
N SER A 217 4.78 -1.40 22.06
CA SER A 217 3.92 -1.38 20.86
C SER A 217 2.98 -0.18 20.87
N TYR A 218 2.55 0.23 19.68
CA TYR A 218 1.61 1.33 19.51
C TYR A 218 0.40 0.93 18.67
N ASN A 219 -0.79 1.19 19.20
CA ASN A 219 -2.04 1.02 18.47
C ASN A 219 -2.55 2.39 17.99
N PRO A 220 -2.50 2.70 16.68
CA PRO A 220 -2.90 4.00 16.16
C PRO A 220 -4.41 4.26 16.21
N VAL A 221 -5.24 3.23 16.28
CA VAL A 221 -6.71 3.36 16.35
C VAL A 221 -7.15 3.81 17.74
N THR A 222 -6.61 3.16 18.78
CA THR A 222 -6.92 3.49 20.18
C THR A 222 -5.99 4.56 20.74
N LYS A 223 -4.96 4.96 20.01
CA LYS A 223 -3.88 5.88 20.43
C LYS A 223 -3.19 5.43 21.73
N ILE A 224 -3.00 4.11 21.91
CA ILE A 224 -2.37 3.54 23.09
C ILE A 224 -0.93 3.13 22.75
N LEU A 225 0.04 3.71 23.46
CA LEU A 225 1.42 3.22 23.56
C LEU A 225 1.50 2.27 24.76
N ARG A 226 1.74 0.99 24.51
CA ARG A 226 1.88 -0.03 25.57
C ARG A 226 3.35 -0.25 25.88
N LEU A 227 3.69 -0.17 27.15
CA LEU A 227 4.98 -0.45 27.73
C LEU A 227 4.85 -1.64 28.70
N GLU A 228 5.61 -2.71 28.49
CA GLU A 228 5.58 -3.88 29.36
C GLU A 228 6.99 -4.42 29.59
N ASN A 229 7.44 -4.41 30.84
CA ASN A 229 8.79 -4.80 31.22
C ASN A 229 9.85 -4.18 30.30
N SER A 230 9.71 -2.91 29.99
CA SER A 230 10.48 -2.24 28.95
C SER A 230 11.42 -1.18 29.49
N THR A 231 12.52 -1.01 28.79
CA THR A 231 13.47 0.10 29.01
C THR A 231 13.64 0.85 27.69
N ILE A 232 13.56 2.18 27.76
CA ILE A 232 13.76 3.07 26.62
C ILE A 232 14.92 4.00 26.95
N THR A 233 16.08 3.76 26.32
CA THR A 233 17.30 4.54 26.50
C THR A 233 17.61 5.32 25.22
N PRO A 234 17.44 6.66 25.23
CA PRO A 234 17.72 7.45 24.04
C PRO A 234 19.22 7.43 23.70
N PRO A 235 19.57 7.53 22.39
CA PRO A 235 20.95 7.38 21.92
C PRO A 235 21.90 8.51 22.35
N SER A 236 21.36 9.63 22.82
CA SER A 236 22.13 10.78 23.30
C SER A 236 21.34 11.57 24.34
N SER A 237 22.05 12.39 25.14
CA SER A 237 21.45 13.26 26.16
C SER A 237 20.46 14.30 25.60
N ASN A 238 20.55 14.62 24.31
CA ASN A 238 19.65 15.57 23.63
C ASN A 238 18.49 14.88 22.89
N ALA A 239 18.40 13.56 22.96
CA ALA A 239 17.32 12.80 22.33
C ALA A 239 16.18 12.50 23.31
N TYR A 240 14.96 12.58 22.85
CA TYR A 240 13.80 12.18 23.65
C TYR A 240 13.65 10.66 23.66
N ALA A 241 13.37 10.09 24.83
CA ALA A 241 12.96 8.68 24.93
C ALA A 241 11.61 8.47 24.21
N ILE A 242 10.63 9.34 24.50
CA ILE A 242 9.32 9.38 23.87
C ILE A 242 9.02 10.83 23.50
N ARG A 243 8.66 11.07 22.25
CA ARG A 243 8.10 12.36 21.77
C ARG A 243 6.78 12.08 21.05
N SER A 244 5.75 12.83 21.39
CA SER A 244 4.43 12.71 20.75
C SER A 244 3.89 14.06 20.36
N GLU A 245 3.27 14.10 19.19
CA GLU A 245 2.39 15.19 18.72
C GLU A 245 0.96 14.66 18.51
N ILE A 246 0.63 13.52 19.13
CA ILE A 246 -0.69 12.91 19.08
C ILE A 246 -1.54 13.48 20.21
N ASN A 247 -2.66 14.09 19.87
CA ASN A 247 -3.65 14.49 20.87
C ASN A 247 -4.26 13.24 21.53
N GLU A 248 -4.36 13.26 22.88
CA GLU A 248 -4.96 12.19 23.68
C GLU A 248 -4.20 10.84 23.55
N LEU A 249 -2.86 10.89 23.46
CA LEU A 249 -2.05 9.68 23.56
C LEU A 249 -2.20 9.10 24.97
N THR A 250 -2.56 7.82 25.07
CA THR A 250 -2.54 7.06 26.31
C THR A 250 -1.28 6.22 26.39
N ILE A 251 -0.52 6.32 27.47
CA ILE A 251 0.59 5.43 27.75
C ILE A 251 0.12 4.40 28.79
N ASN A 252 0.02 3.14 28.36
CA ASN A 252 -0.34 2.03 29.22
C ASN A 252 0.91 1.31 29.71
N VAL A 253 1.18 1.42 31.01
CA VAL A 253 2.34 0.84 31.67
C VAL A 253 1.91 -0.46 32.34
N VAL A 254 2.52 -1.57 31.95
CA VAL A 254 2.25 -2.91 32.46
C VAL A 254 3.52 -3.48 33.06
N SER A 255 3.46 -3.85 34.34
CA SER A 255 4.62 -4.34 35.11
C SER A 255 5.73 -3.28 35.28
N ASN A 256 6.96 -3.67 35.63
CA ASN A 256 8.07 -2.75 35.88
C ASN A 256 8.64 -2.19 34.55
N ASN A 257 8.65 -0.86 34.42
CA ASN A 257 9.18 -0.15 33.24
C ASN A 257 10.09 0.99 33.67
#